data_650ac7848cb01498c358c005975b9374
#
_entry.id   650ac7848cb01498c358c005975b9374
#
_cell.length_a   1.000
_cell.length_b   1.000
_cell.length_c   1.000
_cell.angle_alpha   90.00
_cell.angle_beta   90.00
_cell.angle_gamma   90.00
#
_symmetry.space_group_name_H-M   'P 1'
#
loop_
_entity.id
_entity.type
_entity.pdbx_description
1 polymer ?
#
loop_
_entity_poly.entity_id
_entity_poly.type
_entity_poly.pdbx_seq_one_letter_code
_entity_poly.pdbx_strand_id
1 'polypeptide(L)'
;KLAEELAATGRPQALAWKTSSFRDPEGKIPVQLLNRPWCDGAVWSMNSSPGIPGDVTDFSLKWNRDLREKLYGPKAPGELDGEYIDSSEGYVTAELDFRRDHFVGEVPLVWDPENFKPAQFRGLIVFEYVQAIARDVHAMGKFMMASGTPGRFCWLVPLLDVMGTETNWNPGGQWRPMSDEELLYRRALCAGKPYCFLMNTDFDRFGSDLVEKYMKRALAYGMFPGFFSPDASTGHYFTRPELYERDRPLFRKYVPICRRVAEAGWQPVTVARASAPEVYVERFGERYFTIFNDSTEAREVMVSWEGPYQPAEAVREILTGQLLPVVSLDRSGKNPAGKVVHLRLGPEDVSVLDIRPEDFPQQ
;
A
#
# COMPACT_ATOMS: atom_id res chain seq x y z
N LYS A 1 -36.83 9.86 -2.43
CA LYS A 1 -38.12 9.18 -2.41
C LYS A 1 -37.97 7.68 -2.08
N LEU A 2 -37.35 6.85 -2.95
CA LEU A 2 -37.21 5.41 -2.68
C LEU A 2 -36.43 5.12 -1.37
N ALA A 3 -35.34 5.84 -1.08
CA ALA A 3 -34.58 5.67 0.15
C ALA A 3 -35.42 6.03 1.38
N GLU A 4 -36.27 7.05 1.31
CA GLU A 4 -37.18 7.45 2.37
C GLU A 4 -38.29 6.41 2.59
N GLU A 5 -38.86 5.87 1.50
CA GLU A 5 -39.85 4.79 1.56
C GLU A 5 -39.26 3.53 2.21
N LEU A 6 -38.05 3.16 1.82
CA LEU A 6 -37.36 2.00 2.40
C LEU A 6 -36.96 2.23 3.87
N ALA A 7 -36.59 3.45 4.26
CA ALA A 7 -36.34 3.78 5.65
C ALA A 7 -37.61 3.67 6.51
N ALA A 8 -38.76 4.07 5.96
CA ALA A 8 -40.06 3.93 6.64
C ALA A 8 -40.45 2.45 6.87
N THR A 9 -39.92 1.52 6.07
CA THR A 9 -40.10 0.07 6.26
C THR A 9 -39.08 -0.57 7.20
N GLY A 10 -38.16 0.22 7.80
CA GLY A 10 -37.16 -0.26 8.74
C GLY A 10 -35.98 -0.98 8.10
N ARG A 11 -35.74 -0.84 6.78
CA ARG A 11 -34.55 -1.44 6.15
C ARG A 11 -33.26 -0.82 6.69
N PRO A 12 -32.32 -1.62 7.24
CA PRO A 12 -31.13 -1.10 7.93
C PRO A 12 -30.28 -0.14 7.09
N GLN A 13 -30.06 -0.44 5.81
CA GLN A 13 -29.29 0.42 4.91
C GLN A 13 -29.96 1.78 4.69
N ALA A 14 -31.29 1.79 4.58
CA ALA A 14 -32.06 3.03 4.41
C ALA A 14 -32.18 3.81 5.72
N LEU A 15 -32.21 3.14 6.86
CA LEU A 15 -32.08 3.78 8.17
C LEU A 15 -30.72 4.45 8.33
N ALA A 16 -29.64 3.75 8.01
CA ALA A 16 -28.31 4.32 8.01
C ALA A 16 -28.16 5.50 7.05
N TRP A 17 -28.75 5.42 5.86
CA TRP A 17 -28.81 6.56 4.94
C TRP A 17 -29.50 7.77 5.62
N LYS A 18 -30.61 7.58 6.29
CA LYS A 18 -31.33 8.66 6.97
C LYS A 18 -30.54 9.28 8.12
N THR A 19 -29.85 8.46 8.91
CA THR A 19 -29.07 8.92 10.07
C THR A 19 -27.73 9.50 9.69
N SER A 20 -27.07 8.98 8.66
CA SER A 20 -25.64 9.20 8.39
C SER A 20 -25.34 9.97 7.10
N SER A 21 -26.32 10.27 6.23
CA SER A 21 -26.05 11.05 5.02
C SER A 21 -25.59 12.45 5.36
N PHE A 22 -24.60 12.93 4.63
CA PHE A 22 -24.16 14.31 4.65
C PHE A 22 -25.29 15.26 4.31
N ARG A 23 -25.20 16.48 4.82
CA ARG A 23 -26.04 17.61 4.40
C ARG A 23 -25.16 18.68 3.78
N ASP A 24 -25.66 19.29 2.69
CA ASP A 24 -25.08 20.50 2.12
C ASP A 24 -25.40 21.73 3.02
N PRO A 25 -24.86 22.93 2.71
CA PRO A 25 -25.13 24.14 3.48
C PRO A 25 -26.62 24.51 3.56
N GLU A 26 -27.44 24.07 2.60
CA GLU A 26 -28.91 24.30 2.54
C GLU A 26 -29.67 23.18 3.28
N GLY A 27 -29.00 22.16 3.80
CA GLY A 27 -29.61 21.06 4.55
C GLY A 27 -30.16 19.92 3.67
N LYS A 28 -29.88 19.91 2.37
CA LYS A 28 -30.23 18.82 1.45
C LYS A 28 -29.21 17.69 1.52
N ILE A 29 -29.60 16.49 1.11
CA ILE A 29 -28.69 15.35 0.96
C ILE A 29 -28.11 15.38 -0.47
N PRO A 30 -26.80 15.62 -0.63
CA PRO A 30 -26.17 15.53 -1.95
C PRO A 30 -26.21 14.08 -2.44
N VAL A 31 -26.35 13.91 -3.75
CA VAL A 31 -26.34 12.60 -4.41
C VAL A 31 -25.42 12.64 -5.61
N GLN A 32 -24.61 11.61 -5.74
CA GLN A 32 -23.81 11.36 -6.92
C GLN A 32 -24.36 10.16 -7.69
N LEU A 33 -24.50 10.29 -9.00
CA LEU A 33 -24.87 9.19 -9.88
C LEU A 33 -23.58 8.57 -10.44
N LEU A 34 -23.41 7.27 -10.25
CA LEU A 34 -22.32 6.50 -10.80
C LEU A 34 -22.83 5.52 -11.86
N ASN A 35 -22.00 5.34 -12.88
CA ASN A 35 -22.12 4.24 -13.84
C ASN A 35 -20.72 3.63 -13.98
N ARG A 36 -20.46 2.62 -13.14
CA ARG A 36 -19.16 1.96 -13.02
C ARG A 36 -19.38 0.45 -12.88
N PRO A 37 -18.39 -0.39 -13.21
CA PRO A 37 -18.53 -1.86 -13.07
C PRO A 37 -18.94 -2.31 -11.66
N TRP A 38 -18.52 -1.58 -10.64
CA TRP A 38 -18.80 -1.88 -9.22
C TRP A 38 -20.03 -1.17 -8.65
N CYS A 39 -20.57 -0.16 -9.36
CA CYS A 39 -21.73 0.58 -8.89
C CYS A 39 -22.45 1.28 -10.06
N ASP A 40 -23.71 0.91 -10.28
CA ASP A 40 -24.61 1.60 -11.20
C ASP A 40 -25.80 2.16 -10.43
N GLY A 41 -25.83 3.47 -10.24
CA GLY A 41 -26.91 4.13 -9.52
C GLY A 41 -26.48 5.32 -8.64
N ALA A 42 -27.33 5.64 -7.68
CA ALA A 42 -27.12 6.75 -6.75
C ALA A 42 -26.26 6.32 -5.55
N VAL A 43 -25.26 7.12 -5.26
CA VAL A 43 -24.43 7.00 -4.05
C VAL A 43 -24.48 8.29 -3.23
N TRP A 44 -24.26 8.15 -1.93
CA TRP A 44 -24.30 9.26 -0.98
C TRP A 44 -23.05 9.22 -0.11
N SER A 45 -22.53 10.39 0.19
CA SER A 45 -21.52 10.52 1.23
C SER A 45 -22.15 10.32 2.60
N MET A 46 -21.56 9.40 3.36
CA MET A 46 -22.07 8.98 4.65
C MET A 46 -21.07 9.36 5.74
N ASN A 47 -21.56 9.87 6.85
CA ASN A 47 -20.76 10.06 8.05
C ASN A 47 -20.64 8.72 8.78
N SER A 48 -19.46 8.16 8.74
CA SER A 48 -19.13 6.87 9.36
C SER A 48 -18.48 7.05 10.75
N SER A 49 -18.53 8.22 11.36
CA SER A 49 -18.03 8.41 12.73
C SER A 49 -18.84 7.58 13.72
N PRO A 50 -18.18 6.92 14.68
CA PRO A 50 -18.86 5.98 15.60
C PRO A 50 -19.85 6.63 16.56
N GLY A 51 -19.76 7.95 16.78
CA GLY A 51 -20.57 8.68 17.78
C GLY A 51 -21.82 9.36 17.24
N ILE A 52 -22.12 9.31 15.94
CA ILE A 52 -23.31 9.99 15.41
C ILE A 52 -24.61 9.37 15.95
N PRO A 53 -25.66 10.21 16.20
CA PRO A 53 -26.89 9.72 16.82
C PRO A 53 -27.73 8.88 15.87
N GLY A 54 -28.34 7.83 16.41
CA GLY A 54 -29.26 6.91 15.72
C GLY A 54 -29.03 5.45 16.09
N ASP A 55 -30.10 4.66 16.09
CA ASP A 55 -30.02 3.23 16.40
C ASP A 55 -29.29 2.44 15.30
N VAL A 56 -29.44 2.87 14.06
CA VAL A 56 -28.76 2.30 12.90
C VAL A 56 -28.04 3.43 12.18
N THR A 57 -26.70 3.38 12.18
CA THR A 57 -25.81 4.34 11.52
C THR A 57 -24.96 3.65 10.48
N ASP A 58 -24.29 4.40 9.62
CA ASP A 58 -23.36 3.84 8.65
C ASP A 58 -22.21 3.08 9.34
N PHE A 59 -21.66 3.62 10.45
CA PHE A 59 -20.67 2.93 11.26
C PHE A 59 -21.22 1.62 11.84
N SER A 60 -22.41 1.64 12.46
CA SER A 60 -22.98 0.45 13.11
C SER A 60 -23.31 -0.68 12.13
N LEU A 61 -23.56 -0.36 10.85
CA LEU A 61 -23.74 -1.38 9.81
C LEU A 61 -22.43 -1.99 9.35
N LYS A 62 -21.38 -1.17 9.26
CA LYS A 62 -20.07 -1.59 8.75
C LYS A 62 -19.21 -2.28 9.81
N TRP A 63 -19.38 -1.85 11.09
CA TRP A 63 -18.57 -2.38 12.19
C TRP A 63 -19.44 -2.51 13.46
N ASN A 64 -19.73 -3.72 13.86
CA ASN A 64 -20.56 -4.03 15.02
C ASN A 64 -20.13 -5.36 15.67
N ARG A 65 -20.68 -5.65 16.84
CA ARG A 65 -20.35 -6.86 17.59
C ARG A 65 -20.67 -8.16 16.83
N ASP A 66 -21.81 -8.22 16.17
CA ASP A 66 -22.27 -9.44 15.49
C ASP A 66 -21.38 -9.74 14.27
N LEU A 67 -20.97 -8.70 13.55
CA LEU A 67 -20.03 -8.83 12.44
C LEU A 67 -18.66 -9.33 12.94
N ARG A 68 -18.13 -8.74 14.01
CA ARG A 68 -16.87 -9.17 14.62
C ARG A 68 -16.93 -10.63 15.09
N GLU A 69 -18.03 -11.02 15.75
CA GLU A 69 -18.22 -12.41 16.17
C GLU A 69 -18.28 -13.38 14.98
N LYS A 70 -18.91 -12.97 13.88
CA LYS A 70 -18.98 -13.75 12.65
C LYS A 70 -17.61 -13.92 11.98
N LEU A 71 -16.78 -12.86 11.97
CA LEU A 71 -15.49 -12.84 11.28
C LEU A 71 -14.35 -13.41 12.12
N TYR A 72 -14.36 -13.18 13.42
CA TYR A 72 -13.26 -13.48 14.34
C TYR A 72 -13.64 -14.35 15.53
N GLY A 73 -14.93 -14.65 15.69
CA GLY A 73 -15.40 -15.49 16.78
C GLY A 73 -15.05 -16.97 16.59
N PRO A 74 -15.30 -17.80 17.61
CA PRO A 74 -14.96 -19.23 17.59
C PRO A 74 -15.63 -20.05 16.48
N LYS A 75 -16.68 -19.51 15.85
CA LYS A 75 -17.42 -20.12 14.74
C LYS A 75 -17.12 -19.48 13.39
N ALA A 76 -16.11 -18.63 13.30
CA ALA A 76 -15.71 -18.04 12.03
C ALA A 76 -15.31 -19.12 11.01
N PRO A 77 -15.63 -18.96 9.72
CA PRO A 77 -15.37 -19.99 8.70
C PRO A 77 -13.87 -20.17 8.39
N GLY A 78 -13.01 -19.31 8.90
CA GLY A 78 -11.56 -19.35 8.72
C GLY A 78 -10.87 -18.37 9.65
N GLU A 79 -9.55 -18.42 9.68
CA GLU A 79 -8.72 -17.43 10.41
C GLU A 79 -8.41 -16.27 9.49
N LEU A 80 -8.88 -15.08 9.88
CA LEU A 80 -8.51 -13.82 9.22
C LEU A 80 -7.41 -13.15 10.04
N ASP A 81 -6.38 -12.65 9.36
CA ASP A 81 -5.24 -11.96 9.97
C ASP A 81 -5.54 -10.49 10.29
N GLY A 82 -6.61 -9.92 9.74
CA GLY A 82 -6.97 -8.53 9.96
C GLY A 82 -8.09 -8.02 9.09
N GLU A 83 -8.23 -6.69 9.08
CA GLU A 83 -9.21 -5.95 8.28
C GLU A 83 -8.54 -5.18 7.16
N TYR A 84 -9.21 -5.12 6.03
CA TYR A 84 -8.84 -4.31 4.87
C TYR A 84 -9.91 -3.26 4.59
N ILE A 85 -9.53 -1.99 4.67
CA ILE A 85 -10.40 -0.88 4.29
C ILE A 85 -10.19 -0.60 2.81
N ASP A 86 -11.15 -1.02 2.01
CA ASP A 86 -11.14 -0.82 0.58
C ASP A 86 -11.51 0.61 0.18
N SER A 87 -11.02 1.06 -0.97
CA SER A 87 -11.38 2.32 -1.63
C SER A 87 -11.19 3.56 -0.74
N SER A 88 -10.25 3.54 0.22
CA SER A 88 -10.02 4.70 1.09
C SER A 88 -9.63 5.94 0.29
N GLU A 89 -9.00 5.79 -0.87
CA GLU A 89 -8.72 6.88 -1.80
C GLU A 89 -9.97 7.58 -2.34
N GLY A 90 -11.09 6.90 -2.43
CA GLY A 90 -12.39 7.47 -2.81
C GLY A 90 -12.95 8.47 -1.80
N TYR A 91 -12.43 8.45 -0.58
CA TYR A 91 -12.82 9.38 0.48
C TYR A 91 -11.96 10.66 0.51
N VAL A 92 -10.96 10.76 -0.36
CA VAL A 92 -10.14 11.98 -0.49
C VAL A 92 -10.86 13.01 -1.37
N THR A 93 -11.91 13.58 -0.82
CA THR A 93 -12.67 14.65 -1.46
C THR A 93 -12.70 15.85 -0.54
N ALA A 94 -13.00 17.02 -1.10
CA ALA A 94 -13.21 18.26 -0.34
C ALA A 94 -14.62 18.35 0.28
N GLU A 95 -15.39 17.26 0.28
CA GLU A 95 -16.75 17.26 0.79
C GLU A 95 -16.81 17.59 2.28
N LEU A 96 -17.80 18.40 2.60
CA LEU A 96 -18.09 18.85 3.94
C LEU A 96 -19.49 18.38 4.36
N ASP A 97 -19.61 17.92 5.59
CA ASP A 97 -20.89 17.62 6.21
C ASP A 97 -21.31 18.75 7.13
N PHE A 98 -22.42 19.45 6.76
CA PHE A 98 -22.98 20.57 7.51
C PHE A 98 -24.05 20.15 8.51
N ARG A 99 -24.25 18.85 8.68
CA ARG A 99 -25.28 18.31 9.57
C ARG A 99 -24.84 18.41 11.03
N ARG A 100 -25.52 19.32 11.79
CA ARG A 100 -25.11 19.69 13.14
C ARG A 100 -25.20 18.57 14.17
N ASP A 101 -26.14 17.66 14.03
CA ASP A 101 -26.25 16.48 14.89
C ASP A 101 -25.13 15.46 14.66
N HIS A 102 -24.34 15.63 13.60
CA HIS A 102 -23.11 14.87 13.37
C HIS A 102 -21.87 15.46 14.07
N PHE A 103 -21.94 16.66 14.65
CA PHE A 103 -20.80 17.33 15.30
C PHE A 103 -20.55 16.76 16.70
N VAL A 104 -20.42 15.46 16.81
CA VAL A 104 -20.28 14.72 18.07
C VAL A 104 -18.98 13.94 18.16
N GLY A 105 -18.20 13.92 17.10
CA GLY A 105 -16.91 13.21 17.01
C GLY A 105 -15.78 13.92 17.75
N GLU A 106 -14.65 13.22 17.87
CA GLU A 106 -13.42 13.75 18.49
C GLU A 106 -12.59 14.62 17.53
N VAL A 107 -12.89 14.56 16.21
CA VAL A 107 -12.16 15.35 15.21
C VAL A 107 -12.62 16.80 15.17
N PRO A 108 -11.71 17.75 14.88
CA PRO A 108 -12.04 19.15 14.83
C PRO A 108 -12.99 19.47 13.67
N LEU A 109 -13.88 20.45 13.90
CA LEU A 109 -14.66 21.05 12.85
C LEU A 109 -13.75 21.92 11.97
N VAL A 110 -14.10 22.03 10.70
CA VAL A 110 -13.50 22.96 9.76
C VAL A 110 -14.45 24.14 9.53
N TRP A 111 -13.90 25.25 9.10
CA TRP A 111 -14.69 26.41 8.69
C TRP A 111 -14.80 26.46 7.17
N ASP A 112 -16.03 26.49 6.67
CA ASP A 112 -16.27 26.71 5.26
C ASP A 112 -16.32 28.23 4.97
N PRO A 113 -15.33 28.77 4.24
CA PRO A 113 -15.26 30.20 3.97
C PRO A 113 -16.27 30.67 2.93
N GLU A 114 -16.84 29.77 2.13
CA GLU A 114 -17.82 30.14 1.09
C GLU A 114 -19.21 30.36 1.68
N ASN A 115 -19.61 29.48 2.62
CA ASN A 115 -20.93 29.53 3.25
C ASN A 115 -20.93 30.12 4.68
N PHE A 116 -19.74 30.47 5.19
CA PHE A 116 -19.55 31.00 6.55
C PHE A 116 -20.16 30.09 7.64
N LYS A 117 -19.91 28.77 7.51
CA LYS A 117 -20.48 27.76 8.41
C LYS A 117 -19.40 26.77 8.88
N PRO A 118 -19.52 26.26 10.13
CA PRO A 118 -18.75 25.11 10.56
C PRO A 118 -19.29 23.85 9.87
N ALA A 119 -18.37 22.93 9.58
CA ALA A 119 -18.68 21.64 8.97
C ALA A 119 -17.68 20.57 9.44
N GLN A 120 -18.01 19.31 9.21
CA GLN A 120 -17.04 18.23 9.33
C GLN A 120 -16.40 17.93 7.96
N PHE A 121 -15.09 17.80 7.93
CA PHE A 121 -14.36 17.43 6.72
C PHE A 121 -14.35 15.91 6.55
N ARG A 122 -14.73 15.44 5.38
CA ARG A 122 -14.84 14.00 5.06
C ARG A 122 -13.59 13.20 5.42
N GLY A 123 -12.40 13.71 5.12
CA GLY A 123 -11.14 13.04 5.43
C GLY A 123 -10.92 12.81 6.93
N LEU A 124 -11.41 13.70 7.79
CA LEU A 124 -11.35 13.54 9.25
C LEU A 124 -12.40 12.55 9.76
N ILE A 125 -13.58 12.50 9.14
CA ILE A 125 -14.60 11.47 9.42
C ILE A 125 -14.03 10.08 9.10
N VAL A 126 -13.33 9.93 7.98
CA VAL A 126 -12.66 8.67 7.61
C VAL A 126 -11.57 8.30 8.61
N PHE A 127 -10.83 9.28 9.12
CA PHE A 127 -9.85 9.04 10.18
C PHE A 127 -10.49 8.44 11.44
N GLU A 128 -11.60 9.02 11.94
CA GLU A 128 -12.34 8.48 13.10
C GLU A 128 -12.86 7.06 12.85
N TYR A 129 -13.41 6.84 11.67
CA TYR A 129 -13.89 5.53 11.25
C TYR A 129 -12.78 4.48 11.31
N VAL A 130 -11.65 4.75 10.67
CA VAL A 130 -10.51 3.82 10.64
C VAL A 130 -9.90 3.66 12.03
N GLN A 131 -9.80 4.73 12.82
CA GLN A 131 -9.29 4.69 14.19
C GLN A 131 -10.13 3.78 15.10
N ALA A 132 -11.46 3.86 15.00
CA ALA A 132 -12.35 3.04 15.80
C ALA A 132 -12.19 1.54 15.44
N ILE A 133 -12.12 1.22 14.16
CA ILE A 133 -11.90 -0.17 13.71
C ILE A 133 -10.51 -0.66 14.12
N ALA A 134 -9.47 0.15 13.89
CA ALA A 134 -8.09 -0.21 14.23
C ALA A 134 -7.93 -0.51 15.73
N ARG A 135 -8.58 0.27 16.59
CA ARG A 135 -8.58 0.02 18.05
C ARG A 135 -9.10 -1.38 18.39
N ASP A 136 -10.22 -1.78 17.80
CA ASP A 136 -10.82 -3.09 18.02
C ASP A 136 -9.99 -4.22 17.40
N VAL A 137 -9.49 -4.04 16.19
CA VAL A 137 -8.69 -5.02 15.44
C VAL A 137 -7.37 -5.28 16.16
N HIS A 138 -6.66 -4.22 16.57
CA HIS A 138 -5.42 -4.34 17.35
C HIS A 138 -5.65 -4.97 18.73
N ALA A 139 -6.80 -4.69 19.38
CA ALA A 139 -7.15 -5.36 20.63
C ALA A 139 -7.34 -6.88 20.47
N MET A 140 -7.68 -7.35 19.28
CA MET A 140 -7.72 -8.77 18.90
C MET A 140 -6.35 -9.34 18.48
N GLY A 141 -5.28 -8.52 18.47
CA GLY A 141 -3.94 -8.93 18.00
C GLY A 141 -3.86 -9.10 16.47
N LYS A 142 -4.69 -8.42 15.72
CA LYS A 142 -4.81 -8.54 14.26
C LYS A 142 -4.36 -7.27 13.55
N PHE A 143 -4.20 -7.34 12.23
CA PHE A 143 -3.61 -6.28 11.41
C PHE A 143 -4.67 -5.40 10.74
N MET A 144 -4.29 -4.14 10.51
CA MET A 144 -5.05 -3.18 9.72
C MET A 144 -4.34 -2.86 8.42
N MET A 145 -5.07 -2.92 7.32
CA MET A 145 -4.63 -2.50 5.99
C MET A 145 -5.67 -1.59 5.36
N ALA A 146 -5.26 -0.66 4.50
CA ALA A 146 -6.18 0.13 3.68
C ALA A 146 -5.59 0.38 2.29
N SER A 147 -6.46 0.47 1.27
CA SER A 147 -6.09 0.93 -0.07
C SER A 147 -5.89 2.44 -0.11
N GLY A 148 -5.25 2.95 -1.19
CA GLY A 148 -4.99 4.38 -1.37
C GLY A 148 -4.00 5.00 -0.39
N THR A 149 -3.37 4.18 0.45
CA THR A 149 -2.37 4.58 1.44
C THR A 149 -0.97 4.21 0.95
N PRO A 150 0.06 4.95 1.32
CA PRO A 150 0.06 6.18 2.12
C PRO A 150 -0.13 7.47 1.30
N GLY A 151 -0.25 7.35 -0.04
CA GLY A 151 -0.11 8.49 -0.94
C GLY A 151 -1.14 9.60 -0.74
N ARG A 152 -2.39 9.25 -0.42
CA ARG A 152 -3.46 10.22 -0.23
C ARG A 152 -3.76 10.49 1.25
N PHE A 153 -3.98 9.45 2.04
CA PHE A 153 -4.24 9.58 3.47
C PHE A 153 -3.01 9.21 4.29
N CYS A 154 -1.96 9.99 4.20
CA CYS A 154 -0.74 9.75 4.99
C CYS A 154 -1.00 9.76 6.52
N TRP A 155 -2.01 10.47 7.01
CA TRP A 155 -2.39 10.46 8.43
C TRP A 155 -3.04 9.16 8.91
N LEU A 156 -3.44 8.24 8.01
CA LEU A 156 -3.86 6.89 8.40
C LEU A 156 -2.68 5.98 8.72
N VAL A 157 -1.47 6.30 8.27
CA VAL A 157 -0.28 5.45 8.46
C VAL A 157 -0.06 5.02 9.92
N PRO A 158 -0.24 5.88 10.93
CA PRO A 158 -0.12 5.44 12.33
C PRO A 158 -1.12 4.37 12.77
N LEU A 159 -2.28 4.31 12.13
CA LEU A 159 -3.38 3.39 12.46
C LEU A 159 -3.26 2.04 11.71
N LEU A 160 -2.48 1.99 10.65
CA LEU A 160 -2.38 0.83 9.77
C LEU A 160 -1.07 0.08 10.00
N ASP A 161 -1.10 -1.24 9.84
CA ASP A 161 0.07 -2.10 9.88
C ASP A 161 0.63 -2.36 8.48
N VAL A 162 -0.21 -2.39 7.48
CA VAL A 162 0.14 -2.58 6.07
C VAL A 162 -0.45 -1.47 5.22
N MET A 163 0.37 -0.87 4.39
CA MET A 163 -0.08 0.10 3.38
C MET A 163 -0.46 -0.61 2.10
N GLY A 164 -1.45 -0.08 1.39
CA GLY A 164 -1.92 -0.66 0.13
C GLY A 164 -2.24 0.40 -0.92
N THR A 165 -1.94 0.10 -2.17
CA THR A 165 -2.31 0.97 -3.29
C THR A 165 -2.77 0.13 -4.47
N GLU A 166 -3.98 0.38 -4.93
CA GLU A 166 -4.42 -0.10 -6.24
C GLU A 166 -3.68 0.68 -7.33
N THR A 167 -3.18 -0.04 -8.33
CA THR A 167 -2.38 0.56 -9.39
C THR A 167 -2.59 -0.16 -10.72
N ASN A 168 -2.37 0.58 -11.81
CA ASN A 168 -2.31 -0.01 -13.14
C ASN A 168 -1.03 0.49 -13.84
N TRP A 169 -0.02 -0.37 -13.89
CA TRP A 169 1.23 -0.06 -14.59
C TRP A 169 1.24 -0.53 -16.05
N ASN A 170 0.12 -1.06 -16.53
CA ASN A 170 -0.03 -1.53 -17.90
C ASN A 170 -1.34 -1.03 -18.55
N PRO A 171 -1.66 0.27 -18.46
CA PRO A 171 -2.91 0.79 -19.00
C PRO A 171 -2.97 0.59 -20.51
N GLY A 172 -4.04 -0.07 -20.98
CA GLY A 172 -4.20 -0.38 -22.40
C GLY A 172 -3.13 -1.31 -22.99
N GLY A 173 -2.41 -2.08 -22.15
CA GLY A 173 -1.32 -2.95 -22.58
C GLY A 173 0.01 -2.21 -22.81
N GLN A 174 0.16 -1.01 -22.27
CA GLN A 174 1.39 -0.23 -22.36
C GLN A 174 2.06 -0.18 -20.99
N TRP A 175 3.26 -0.75 -20.89
CA TRP A 175 4.05 -0.73 -19.66
C TRP A 175 4.45 0.70 -19.26
N ARG A 176 3.93 1.18 -18.15
CA ARG A 176 4.14 2.51 -17.57
C ARG A 176 4.18 2.41 -16.03
N PRO A 177 5.28 1.91 -15.47
CA PRO A 177 5.40 1.77 -14.03
C PRO A 177 5.51 3.14 -13.33
N MET A 178 5.29 3.15 -12.03
CA MET A 178 5.61 4.31 -11.19
C MET A 178 7.11 4.64 -11.30
N SER A 179 7.43 5.93 -11.31
CA SER A 179 8.81 6.41 -11.31
C SER A 179 9.53 6.10 -9.98
N ASP A 180 10.86 6.24 -9.99
CA ASP A 180 11.69 6.12 -8.79
C ASP A 180 11.24 7.12 -7.71
N GLU A 181 11.04 8.38 -8.07
CA GLU A 181 10.62 9.43 -7.14
C GLU A 181 9.27 9.10 -6.48
N GLU A 182 8.30 8.58 -7.25
CA GLU A 182 6.99 8.21 -6.70
C GLU A 182 7.10 7.02 -5.76
N LEU A 183 7.89 6.01 -6.10
CA LEU A 183 8.11 4.83 -5.26
C LEU A 183 8.85 5.20 -3.96
N LEU A 184 9.89 6.03 -4.05
CA LEU A 184 10.60 6.53 -2.86
C LEU A 184 9.70 7.38 -1.96
N TYR A 185 8.89 8.27 -2.55
CA TYR A 185 7.92 9.06 -1.78
C TYR A 185 6.97 8.17 -0.98
N ARG A 186 6.39 7.15 -1.62
CA ARG A 186 5.51 6.19 -0.95
C ARG A 186 6.25 5.37 0.10
N ARG A 187 7.48 4.92 -0.20
CA ARG A 187 8.31 4.20 0.75
C ARG A 187 8.62 5.04 1.99
N ALA A 188 8.98 6.31 1.80
CA ALA A 188 9.25 7.23 2.90
C ALA A 188 8.02 7.44 3.79
N LEU A 189 6.83 7.61 3.19
CA LEU A 189 5.58 7.75 3.94
C LEU A 189 5.21 6.50 4.74
N CYS A 190 5.53 5.30 4.24
CA CYS A 190 5.29 4.06 4.97
C CYS A 190 6.20 3.87 6.18
N ALA A 191 7.29 4.60 6.29
CA ALA A 191 8.24 4.57 7.41
C ALA A 191 8.68 3.15 7.83
N GLY A 192 8.95 2.26 6.92
CA GLY A 192 9.36 0.88 7.22
C GLY A 192 8.23 -0.14 7.39
N LYS A 193 6.96 0.29 7.42
CA LYS A 193 5.82 -0.64 7.41
C LYS A 193 5.70 -1.35 6.05
N PRO A 194 5.18 -2.59 6.00
CA PRO A 194 4.91 -3.28 4.75
C PRO A 194 4.04 -2.45 3.79
N TYR A 195 4.37 -2.50 2.51
CA TYR A 195 3.59 -1.87 1.47
C TYR A 195 3.27 -2.87 0.36
N CYS A 196 2.00 -3.02 0.04
CA CYS A 196 1.50 -3.95 -0.96
C CYS A 196 0.85 -3.20 -2.12
N PHE A 197 1.27 -3.51 -3.34
CA PHE A 197 0.54 -3.11 -4.53
C PHE A 197 -0.61 -4.06 -4.80
N LEU A 198 -1.69 -3.54 -5.37
CA LEU A 198 -2.80 -4.30 -5.93
C LEU A 198 -2.90 -3.94 -7.41
N MET A 199 -2.28 -4.76 -8.27
CA MET A 199 -2.28 -4.51 -9.71
C MET A 199 -3.68 -4.76 -10.29
N ASN A 200 -4.28 -3.69 -10.84
CA ASN A 200 -5.53 -3.72 -11.58
C ASN A 200 -5.24 -3.48 -13.05
N THR A 201 -5.21 -4.52 -13.85
CA THR A 201 -4.87 -4.42 -15.27
C THR A 201 -5.52 -5.54 -16.08
N ASP A 202 -5.57 -5.36 -17.40
CA ASP A 202 -5.92 -6.43 -18.33
C ASP A 202 -4.82 -7.51 -18.30
N PHE A 203 -5.03 -8.57 -17.51
CA PHE A 203 -4.08 -9.65 -17.33
C PHE A 203 -3.84 -10.48 -18.59
N ASP A 204 -4.71 -10.43 -19.57
CA ASP A 204 -4.49 -11.08 -20.86
C ASP A 204 -3.40 -10.37 -21.68
N ARG A 205 -3.17 -9.09 -21.37
CA ARG A 205 -2.07 -8.26 -21.93
C ARG A 205 -0.92 -8.06 -20.95
N PHE A 206 -0.89 -8.80 -19.85
CA PHE A 206 0.12 -8.71 -18.82
C PHE A 206 0.87 -10.05 -18.73
N GLY A 207 1.78 -10.27 -19.70
CA GLY A 207 2.56 -11.49 -19.83
C GLY A 207 3.56 -11.70 -18.68
N SER A 208 4.14 -12.89 -18.60
CA SER A 208 5.12 -13.23 -17.54
C SER A 208 6.35 -12.31 -17.52
N ASP A 209 6.73 -11.76 -18.66
CA ASP A 209 7.81 -10.78 -18.79
C ASP A 209 7.47 -9.47 -18.04
N LEU A 210 6.25 -8.97 -18.20
CA LEU A 210 5.76 -7.79 -17.48
C LEU A 210 5.54 -8.09 -15.99
N VAL A 211 5.07 -9.29 -15.66
CA VAL A 211 4.98 -9.75 -14.26
C VAL A 211 6.36 -9.77 -13.62
N GLU A 212 7.38 -10.27 -14.30
CA GLU A 212 8.74 -10.28 -13.76
C GLU A 212 9.30 -8.86 -13.58
N LYS A 213 9.10 -7.95 -14.53
CA LYS A 213 9.47 -6.52 -14.39
C LYS A 213 8.78 -5.87 -13.20
N TYR A 214 7.49 -6.13 -13.03
CA TYR A 214 6.72 -5.66 -11.90
C TYR A 214 7.30 -6.14 -10.56
N MET A 215 7.60 -7.44 -10.45
CA MET A 215 8.18 -8.03 -9.24
C MET A 215 9.58 -7.48 -8.94
N LYS A 216 10.41 -7.30 -9.97
CA LYS A 216 11.76 -6.73 -9.83
C LYS A 216 11.71 -5.29 -9.31
N ARG A 217 10.82 -4.45 -9.88
CA ARG A 217 10.64 -3.07 -9.44
C ARG A 217 10.08 -3.00 -8.01
N ALA A 218 9.10 -3.82 -7.66
CA ALA A 218 8.58 -3.91 -6.30
C ALA A 218 9.67 -4.33 -5.30
N LEU A 219 10.45 -5.37 -5.63
CA LEU A 219 11.56 -5.83 -4.80
C LEU A 219 12.62 -4.74 -4.56
N ALA A 220 12.94 -3.94 -5.57
CA ALA A 220 13.93 -2.88 -5.45
C ALA A 220 13.64 -1.93 -4.28
N TYR A 221 12.37 -1.66 -4.00
CA TYR A 221 11.91 -0.77 -2.92
C TYR A 221 11.41 -1.52 -1.68
N GLY A 222 11.59 -2.83 -1.60
CA GLY A 222 11.10 -3.66 -0.49
C GLY A 222 9.58 -3.65 -0.37
N MET A 223 8.88 -3.56 -1.50
CA MET A 223 7.42 -3.55 -1.59
C MET A 223 6.91 -4.90 -2.11
N PHE A 224 5.68 -5.26 -1.77
CA PHE A 224 5.09 -6.53 -2.14
C PHE A 224 4.25 -6.41 -3.42
N PRO A 225 4.54 -7.19 -4.46
CA PRO A 225 3.74 -7.21 -5.69
C PRO A 225 2.45 -8.00 -5.48
N GLY A 226 1.33 -7.31 -5.36
CA GLY A 226 0.00 -7.90 -5.30
C GLY A 226 -0.74 -7.81 -6.63
N PHE A 227 -1.76 -8.64 -6.81
CA PHE A 227 -2.58 -8.72 -8.01
C PHE A 227 -4.04 -8.76 -7.60
N PHE A 228 -4.89 -8.07 -8.34
CA PHE A 228 -6.30 -8.03 -8.01
C PHE A 228 -7.18 -8.36 -9.22
N SER A 229 -7.71 -7.36 -9.93
CA SER A 229 -8.74 -7.52 -10.95
C SER A 229 -8.56 -6.52 -12.09
N PRO A 230 -8.99 -6.84 -13.33
CA PRO A 230 -8.91 -5.87 -14.43
C PRO A 230 -9.80 -4.64 -14.23
N ASP A 231 -10.90 -4.77 -13.52
CA ASP A 231 -11.94 -3.74 -13.36
C ASP A 231 -12.33 -3.47 -11.90
N ALA A 232 -11.55 -3.98 -10.95
CA ALA A 232 -11.78 -3.91 -9.51
C ALA A 232 -13.08 -4.60 -9.03
N SER A 233 -13.72 -5.45 -9.85
CA SER A 233 -14.97 -6.13 -9.49
C SER A 233 -15.06 -7.58 -9.92
N THR A 234 -14.48 -7.95 -11.06
CA THR A 234 -14.59 -9.29 -11.64
C THR A 234 -13.25 -9.82 -12.12
N GLY A 235 -13.16 -11.12 -12.38
CA GLY A 235 -12.00 -11.71 -13.00
C GLY A 235 -10.72 -11.62 -12.19
N HIS A 236 -10.81 -11.85 -10.87
CA HIS A 236 -9.64 -11.80 -10.00
C HIS A 236 -8.51 -12.71 -10.46
N TYR A 237 -7.28 -12.18 -10.44
CA TYR A 237 -6.08 -12.88 -10.88
C TYR A 237 -5.96 -14.29 -10.28
N PHE A 238 -6.17 -14.45 -8.97
CA PHE A 238 -6.05 -15.72 -8.28
C PHE A 238 -7.25 -16.67 -8.45
N THR A 239 -8.30 -16.26 -9.15
CA THR A 239 -9.38 -17.16 -9.60
C THR A 239 -9.15 -17.71 -11.00
N ARG A 240 -8.04 -17.32 -11.65
CA ARG A 240 -7.65 -17.73 -13.02
C ARG A 240 -6.36 -18.59 -12.96
N PRO A 241 -6.51 -19.94 -12.91
CA PRO A 241 -5.35 -20.85 -12.81
C PRO A 241 -4.30 -20.65 -13.90
N GLU A 242 -4.74 -20.35 -15.13
CA GLU A 242 -3.85 -20.11 -16.27
C GLU A 242 -2.90 -18.93 -16.07
N LEU A 243 -3.25 -17.96 -15.23
CA LEU A 243 -2.41 -16.82 -14.87
C LEU A 243 -1.44 -17.17 -13.73
N TYR A 244 -1.98 -17.53 -12.57
CA TYR A 244 -1.12 -17.73 -11.40
C TYR A 244 -0.25 -18.99 -11.50
N GLU A 245 -0.64 -20.03 -12.23
CA GLU A 245 0.21 -21.17 -12.48
C GLU A 245 1.35 -20.82 -13.45
N ARG A 246 1.07 -20.01 -14.47
CA ARG A 246 2.08 -19.47 -15.39
C ARG A 246 3.17 -18.71 -14.60
N ASP A 247 2.75 -17.87 -13.67
CA ASP A 247 3.62 -16.93 -12.96
C ASP A 247 4.15 -17.49 -11.62
N ARG A 248 3.70 -18.68 -11.19
CA ARG A 248 4.14 -19.33 -9.94
C ARG A 248 5.66 -19.39 -9.75
N PRO A 249 6.48 -19.65 -10.78
CA PRO A 249 7.94 -19.61 -10.63
C PRO A 249 8.46 -18.24 -10.21
N LEU A 250 7.87 -17.16 -10.71
CA LEU A 250 8.23 -15.78 -10.35
C LEU A 250 7.85 -15.46 -8.89
N PHE A 251 6.67 -15.88 -8.45
CA PHE A 251 6.28 -15.74 -7.04
C PHE A 251 7.26 -16.45 -6.11
N ARG A 252 7.64 -17.69 -6.44
CA ARG A 252 8.62 -18.47 -5.67
C ARG A 252 10.01 -17.83 -5.65
N LYS A 253 10.41 -17.17 -6.72
CA LYS A 253 11.70 -16.50 -6.84
C LYS A 253 11.74 -15.19 -6.05
N TYR A 254 10.76 -14.31 -6.23
CA TYR A 254 10.85 -12.92 -5.78
C TYR A 254 10.20 -12.67 -4.41
N VAL A 255 9.04 -13.26 -4.11
CA VAL A 255 8.29 -12.93 -2.90
C VAL A 255 9.06 -13.26 -1.60
N PRO A 256 9.77 -14.41 -1.48
CA PRO A 256 10.58 -14.66 -0.29
C PRO A 256 11.71 -13.65 -0.08
N ILE A 257 12.25 -13.10 -1.17
CA ILE A 257 13.31 -12.08 -1.11
C ILE A 257 12.72 -10.72 -0.74
N CYS A 258 11.56 -10.35 -1.33
CA CYS A 258 10.81 -9.16 -0.91
C CYS A 258 10.55 -9.19 0.61
N ARG A 259 10.09 -10.30 1.14
CA ARG A 259 9.87 -10.49 2.56
C ARG A 259 11.16 -10.28 3.37
N ARG A 260 12.23 -10.95 3.01
CA ARG A 260 13.53 -10.84 3.68
C ARG A 260 14.05 -9.39 3.72
N VAL A 261 13.94 -8.69 2.61
CA VAL A 261 14.36 -7.30 2.47
C VAL A 261 13.45 -6.40 3.31
N ALA A 262 12.13 -6.57 3.23
CA ALA A 262 11.17 -5.78 3.99
C ALA A 262 11.33 -5.97 5.51
N GLU A 263 11.54 -7.21 5.98
CA GLU A 263 11.78 -7.54 7.40
C GLU A 263 13.07 -6.89 7.94
N ALA A 264 14.09 -6.68 7.11
CA ALA A 264 15.30 -5.97 7.51
C ALA A 264 15.08 -4.47 7.75
N GLY A 265 14.02 -3.91 7.20
CA GLY A 265 13.57 -2.53 7.41
C GLY A 265 14.31 -1.52 6.54
N TRP A 266 13.53 -0.82 5.71
CA TRP A 266 14.04 0.23 4.83
C TRP A 266 14.71 1.36 5.60
N GLN A 267 15.82 1.88 5.06
CA GLN A 267 16.62 2.96 5.63
C GLN A 267 16.65 4.17 4.68
N PRO A 268 16.18 5.36 5.11
CA PRO A 268 16.10 6.54 4.26
C PRO A 268 17.48 7.10 3.85
N VAL A 269 18.52 6.75 4.58
CA VAL A 269 19.89 7.13 4.25
C VAL A 269 20.63 5.90 3.77
N THR A 270 20.83 5.80 2.46
CA THR A 270 21.42 4.62 1.81
C THR A 270 22.89 4.43 2.15
N VAL A 271 23.67 5.50 2.28
CA VAL A 271 25.15 5.52 2.41
C VAL A 271 25.85 4.79 1.25
N ALA A 272 25.12 4.46 0.19
CA ALA A 272 25.59 3.78 -1.00
C ALA A 272 25.22 4.54 -2.27
N ARG A 273 25.99 4.34 -3.34
CA ARG A 273 25.77 4.99 -4.65
C ARG A 273 26.14 4.05 -5.78
N ALA A 274 25.38 4.11 -6.86
CA ALA A 274 25.70 3.51 -8.14
C ALA A 274 26.48 4.52 -9.03
N SER A 275 27.37 4.02 -9.87
CA SER A 275 28.17 4.83 -10.79
C SER A 275 27.45 5.19 -12.08
N ALA A 276 26.35 4.52 -12.41
CA ALA A 276 25.59 4.75 -13.63
C ALA A 276 24.33 5.57 -13.37
N PRO A 277 23.91 6.46 -14.29
CA PRO A 277 22.60 7.11 -14.22
C PRO A 277 21.48 6.07 -14.33
N GLU A 278 20.29 6.41 -13.83
CA GLU A 278 19.11 5.54 -13.84
C GLU A 278 19.33 4.19 -13.12
N VAL A 279 20.37 4.09 -12.30
CA VAL A 279 20.58 2.95 -11.40
C VAL A 279 20.46 3.42 -9.96
N TYR A 280 19.43 2.94 -9.29
CA TYR A 280 19.04 3.32 -7.95
C TYR A 280 19.50 2.29 -6.93
N VAL A 281 19.84 2.75 -5.72
CA VAL A 281 20.30 1.90 -4.63
C VAL A 281 19.46 2.19 -3.40
N GLU A 282 18.83 1.17 -2.85
CA GLU A 282 18.12 1.26 -1.58
C GLU A 282 18.80 0.41 -0.51
N ARG A 283 18.69 0.82 0.75
CA ARG A 283 19.26 0.11 1.90
C ARG A 283 18.17 -0.45 2.79
N PHE A 284 18.37 -1.69 3.25
CA PHE A 284 17.48 -2.37 4.18
C PHE A 284 18.27 -2.91 5.38
N GLY A 285 17.99 -2.32 6.54
CA GLY A 285 18.74 -2.57 7.76
C GLY A 285 20.24 -2.30 7.60
N GLU A 286 21.02 -3.17 8.22
CA GLU A 286 22.48 -3.15 8.13
C GLU A 286 23.01 -4.24 7.18
N ARG A 287 22.12 -4.91 6.44
CA ARG A 287 22.47 -6.15 5.76
C ARG A 287 22.27 -6.11 4.25
N TYR A 288 21.21 -5.44 3.74
CA TYR A 288 20.87 -5.55 2.34
C TYR A 288 20.95 -4.23 1.61
N PHE A 289 21.48 -4.30 0.37
CA PHE A 289 21.28 -3.28 -0.64
C PHE A 289 20.51 -3.90 -1.80
N THR A 290 19.48 -3.20 -2.28
CA THR A 290 18.87 -3.47 -3.58
C THR A 290 19.43 -2.48 -4.58
N ILE A 291 19.74 -2.96 -5.79
CA ILE A 291 20.27 -2.15 -6.89
C ILE A 291 19.35 -2.38 -8.08
N PHE A 292 18.75 -1.32 -8.59
CA PHE A 292 17.78 -1.39 -9.67
C PHE A 292 18.21 -0.55 -10.87
N ASN A 293 18.30 -1.18 -12.03
CA ASN A 293 18.53 -0.51 -13.30
C ASN A 293 17.19 -0.15 -13.94
N ASP A 294 16.79 1.11 -13.87
CA ASP A 294 15.51 1.62 -14.43
C ASP A 294 15.60 1.99 -15.92
N SER A 295 16.73 1.69 -16.57
CA SER A 295 16.91 1.95 -17.99
C SER A 295 16.50 0.76 -18.86
N THR A 296 16.31 1.04 -20.16
CA THR A 296 16.03 0.01 -21.19
C THR A 296 17.29 -0.68 -21.72
N GLU A 297 18.46 -0.35 -21.18
CA GLU A 297 19.75 -0.90 -21.58
C GLU A 297 20.44 -1.61 -20.42
N ALA A 298 21.29 -2.59 -20.76
CA ALA A 298 22.16 -3.19 -19.76
C ALA A 298 23.22 -2.19 -19.26
N ARG A 299 23.52 -2.22 -17.96
CA ARG A 299 24.49 -1.33 -17.34
C ARG A 299 25.59 -2.14 -16.62
N GLU A 300 26.85 -1.73 -16.84
CA GLU A 300 27.96 -2.12 -15.97
C GLU A 300 28.03 -1.06 -14.85
N VAL A 301 27.97 -1.49 -13.61
CA VAL A 301 27.78 -0.58 -12.47
C VAL A 301 28.77 -0.88 -11.38
N MET A 302 29.39 0.15 -10.85
CA MET A 302 30.09 0.11 -9.57
C MET A 302 29.14 0.62 -8.49
N VAL A 303 28.90 -0.21 -7.47
CA VAL A 303 28.17 0.22 -6.28
C VAL A 303 29.19 0.44 -5.17
N SER A 304 29.25 1.68 -4.70
CA SER A 304 30.13 2.08 -3.60
C SER A 304 29.32 2.43 -2.38
N TRP A 305 29.83 2.11 -1.19
CA TRP A 305 29.20 2.51 0.07
C TRP A 305 30.25 2.90 1.11
N GLU A 306 29.83 3.72 2.06
CA GLU A 306 30.61 4.21 3.18
C GLU A 306 29.93 3.82 4.50
N GLY A 307 30.68 3.71 5.59
CA GLY A 307 30.12 3.50 6.92
C GLY A 307 30.65 2.26 7.63
N PRO A 308 30.09 1.94 8.81
CA PRO A 308 30.57 0.86 9.67
C PRO A 308 30.29 -0.54 9.11
N TYR A 309 29.53 -0.64 8.05
CA TYR A 309 29.15 -1.90 7.39
C TYR A 309 30.33 -2.42 6.57
N GLN A 310 31.12 -3.24 7.19
CA GLN A 310 32.29 -3.85 6.58
C GLN A 310 31.94 -5.28 6.13
N PRO A 311 31.59 -5.53 4.85
CA PRO A 311 31.65 -6.91 4.36
C PRO A 311 33.11 -7.34 4.43
N ALA A 312 33.36 -8.60 4.64
CA ALA A 312 34.70 -9.17 4.59
C ALA A 312 35.32 -8.94 3.18
N GLU A 313 35.59 -9.98 2.44
CA GLU A 313 36.22 -9.91 1.11
C GLU A 313 35.20 -9.99 -0.05
N ALA A 314 33.96 -10.39 0.25
CA ALA A 314 32.92 -10.60 -0.75
C ALA A 314 31.52 -10.30 -0.18
N VAL A 315 30.59 -9.99 -1.08
CA VAL A 315 29.14 -9.91 -0.84
C VAL A 315 28.44 -11.00 -1.64
N ARG A 316 27.26 -11.42 -1.15
CA ARG A 316 26.44 -12.40 -1.88
C ARG A 316 25.34 -11.68 -2.63
N GLU A 317 25.27 -11.91 -3.95
CA GLU A 317 24.10 -11.58 -4.74
C GLU A 317 23.02 -12.66 -4.51
N ILE A 318 21.86 -12.28 -3.96
CA ILE A 318 20.89 -13.26 -3.42
C ILE A 318 20.10 -13.96 -4.52
N LEU A 319 19.79 -13.26 -5.63
CA LEU A 319 18.96 -13.83 -6.72
C LEU A 319 19.69 -14.93 -7.48
N THR A 320 21.01 -14.81 -7.61
CA THR A 320 21.86 -15.79 -8.32
C THR A 320 22.66 -16.68 -7.38
N GLY A 321 22.82 -16.28 -6.12
CA GLY A 321 23.70 -16.94 -5.15
C GLY A 321 25.18 -16.64 -5.34
N GLN A 322 25.55 -15.82 -6.32
CA GLN A 322 26.95 -15.52 -6.66
C GLN A 322 27.63 -14.71 -5.55
N LEU A 323 28.89 -15.05 -5.26
CA LEU A 323 29.77 -14.24 -4.45
C LEU A 323 30.51 -13.24 -5.35
N LEU A 324 30.41 -11.96 -5.00
CA LEU A 324 31.02 -10.86 -5.72
C LEU A 324 32.17 -10.30 -4.88
N PRO A 325 33.39 -10.15 -5.43
CA PRO A 325 34.53 -9.61 -4.71
C PRO A 325 34.30 -8.13 -4.36
N VAL A 326 34.72 -7.75 -3.16
CA VAL A 326 34.68 -6.37 -2.69
C VAL A 326 36.07 -5.77 -2.76
N VAL A 327 36.16 -4.62 -3.42
CA VAL A 327 37.41 -3.84 -3.49
C VAL A 327 37.36 -2.70 -2.47
N SER A 328 38.41 -2.59 -1.66
CA SER A 328 38.55 -1.43 -0.77
C SER A 328 39.14 -0.26 -1.55
N LEU A 329 38.48 0.90 -1.48
CA LEU A 329 39.02 2.13 -2.02
C LEU A 329 39.97 2.73 -0.96
N ASP A 330 41.26 2.66 -1.20
CA ASP A 330 42.26 3.36 -0.39
C ASP A 330 42.21 4.85 -0.74
N ARG A 331 41.51 5.63 0.09
CA ARG A 331 41.63 7.08 0.07
C ARG A 331 42.72 7.45 1.07
N SER A 332 43.90 7.68 0.58
CA SER A 332 45.03 8.18 1.36
C SER A 332 44.63 9.48 2.09
N GLY A 333 44.22 9.34 3.36
CA GLY A 333 44.02 10.41 4.32
C GLY A 333 42.57 10.76 4.68
N LYS A 334 42.23 10.48 5.91
CA LYS A 334 41.15 11.05 6.77
C LYS A 334 39.68 10.62 6.58
N ASN A 335 39.28 9.90 5.55
CA ASN A 335 37.95 9.35 5.44
C ASN A 335 37.96 7.83 5.52
N PRO A 336 36.93 7.16 6.09
CA PRO A 336 36.84 5.71 6.11
C PRO A 336 36.93 5.17 4.69
N ALA A 337 37.71 4.10 4.50
CA ALA A 337 37.87 3.44 3.22
C ALA A 337 36.49 3.01 2.69
N GLY A 338 36.11 3.49 1.52
CA GLY A 338 34.89 3.05 0.82
C GLY A 338 35.03 1.62 0.33
N LYS A 339 33.93 0.90 0.22
CA LYS A 339 33.83 -0.43 -0.40
C LYS A 339 33.17 -0.30 -1.75
N VAL A 340 33.61 -1.14 -2.71
CA VAL A 340 33.05 -1.16 -4.07
C VAL A 340 32.83 -2.59 -4.53
N VAL A 341 31.71 -2.82 -5.16
CA VAL A 341 31.40 -4.05 -5.90
C VAL A 341 31.04 -3.70 -7.35
N HIS A 342 31.44 -4.56 -8.27
CA HIS A 342 31.09 -4.46 -9.69
C HIS A 342 29.92 -5.37 -10.02
N LEU A 343 28.93 -4.85 -10.73
CA LEU A 343 27.71 -5.53 -11.13
C LEU A 343 27.44 -5.30 -12.61
N ARG A 344 26.82 -6.28 -13.24
CA ARG A 344 26.14 -6.10 -14.52
C ARG A 344 24.67 -6.35 -14.34
N LEU A 345 23.85 -5.35 -14.69
CA LEU A 345 22.40 -5.40 -14.61
C LEU A 345 21.81 -5.34 -16.02
N GLY A 346 20.88 -6.24 -16.32
CA GLY A 346 20.06 -6.15 -17.53
C GLY A 346 19.12 -4.94 -17.51
N PRO A 347 18.38 -4.70 -18.61
CA PRO A 347 17.32 -3.70 -18.64
C PRO A 347 16.24 -3.99 -17.59
N GLU A 348 15.78 -2.96 -16.87
CA GLU A 348 14.75 -3.07 -15.81
C GLU A 348 15.03 -4.26 -14.85
N ASP A 349 16.30 -4.43 -14.48
CA ASP A 349 16.75 -5.56 -13.67
C ASP A 349 17.14 -5.13 -12.25
N VAL A 350 17.05 -6.07 -11.31
CA VAL A 350 17.34 -5.86 -9.90
C VAL A 350 18.40 -6.86 -9.41
N SER A 351 19.31 -6.38 -8.58
CA SER A 351 20.22 -7.21 -7.78
C SER A 351 19.98 -6.92 -6.29
N VAL A 352 20.15 -7.93 -5.47
CA VAL A 352 20.05 -7.80 -4.02
C VAL A 352 21.34 -8.30 -3.38
N LEU A 353 22.10 -7.39 -2.80
CA LEU A 353 23.36 -7.70 -2.13
C LEU A 353 23.15 -7.95 -0.65
N ASP A 354 23.59 -9.11 -0.18
CA ASP A 354 23.80 -9.38 1.25
C ASP A 354 25.25 -9.05 1.61
N ILE A 355 25.46 -8.03 2.40
CA ILE A 355 26.79 -7.54 2.78
C ILE A 355 27.35 -8.23 4.04
N ARG A 356 26.61 -9.18 4.62
CA ARG A 356 27.05 -10.01 5.77
C ARG A 356 26.95 -11.51 5.46
N PRO A 357 27.70 -12.02 4.48
CA PRO A 357 27.57 -13.42 4.06
C PRO A 357 28.02 -14.44 5.11
N GLU A 358 28.63 -14.01 6.21
CA GLU A 358 29.19 -14.89 7.25
C GLU A 358 28.12 -15.63 8.08
N ASP A 359 26.87 -15.13 8.05
CA ASP A 359 25.74 -15.77 8.74
C ASP A 359 25.13 -16.96 7.98
N PHE A 360 25.73 -17.39 6.86
CA PHE A 360 25.25 -18.56 6.14
C PHE A 360 25.85 -19.84 6.72
N PRO A 361 25.02 -20.81 7.16
CA PRO A 361 25.54 -22.14 7.45
C PRO A 361 26.22 -22.67 6.18
N GLN A 362 27.45 -23.09 6.29
CA GLN A 362 28.13 -23.85 5.24
C GLN A 362 27.28 -25.10 4.97
N GLN A 363 26.72 -25.19 3.77
CA GLN A 363 26.04 -26.41 3.32
C GLN A 363 27.07 -27.49 3.04
#